data_b431a81465e839dc35d18d187ef360e9
#
_entry.id   b431a81465e839dc35d18d187ef360e9
#
_cell.length_a   1.000
_cell.length_b   1.000
_cell.length_c   1.000
_cell.angle_alpha   90.00
_cell.angle_beta   90.00
_cell.angle_gamma   90.00
#
_symmetry.space_group_name_H-M   'P 1'
#
loop_
_entity.id
_entity.type
_entity.pdbx_description
1 polymer ?
#
loop_
_entity_poly.entity_id
_entity_poly.type
_entity_poly.pdbx_seq_one_letter_code
_entity_poly.pdbx_strand_id
1 'polypeptide(L)'
;SLVPVSYDPEKAKSLLAESGWDQSKSIRFCIDSGDSTFVNAASVIAAQWAAVGIKADIQTMDINTLMSTASGGDFDVLAVQYTYPPVDPYADVAWLLGGEGSWTGYTRPEVEEALSNVALTNDKDKLKELYGIVDRKVQEDVPMFSAYIIRTMAAANKRLTGVKPSVYGFLNHVEQWDVSQ
;
A
#
# COMPACT_ATOMS: atom_id res chain seq x y z
N SER A 1 -8.36 -6.89 16.24
CA SER A 1 -6.94 -6.57 16.20
C SER A 1 -6.33 -7.34 15.04
N LEU A 2 -5.58 -6.66 14.22
CA LEU A 2 -4.84 -7.26 13.11
C LEU A 2 -3.85 -8.30 13.67
N VAL A 3 -3.82 -9.47 13.07
CA VAL A 3 -2.84 -10.50 13.42
C VAL A 3 -1.57 -10.20 12.63
N PRO A 4 -0.43 -9.92 13.27
CA PRO A 4 0.81 -9.69 12.55
C PRO A 4 1.19 -10.93 11.74
N VAL A 5 1.41 -10.79 10.45
CA VAL A 5 1.98 -11.87 9.64
C VAL A 5 3.46 -11.93 9.96
N SER A 6 3.93 -13.07 10.49
CA SER A 6 5.35 -13.29 10.77
C SER A 6 6.10 -13.67 9.49
N TYR A 7 7.38 -13.29 9.42
CA TYR A 7 8.28 -13.79 8.39
C TYR A 7 8.50 -15.30 8.58
N ASP A 8 7.99 -16.10 7.63
CA ASP A 8 8.05 -17.56 7.68
C ASP A 8 8.28 -18.14 6.27
N PRO A 9 9.53 -18.26 5.83
CA PRO A 9 9.86 -18.76 4.51
C PRO A 9 9.52 -20.24 4.34
N GLU A 10 9.51 -21.05 5.40
CA GLU A 10 9.16 -22.47 5.30
C GLU A 10 7.66 -22.66 5.07
N LYS A 11 6.84 -21.86 5.76
CA LYS A 11 5.41 -21.82 5.47
C LYS A 11 5.12 -21.32 4.06
N ALA A 12 5.85 -20.30 3.58
CA ALA A 12 5.71 -19.82 2.22
C ALA A 12 6.01 -20.90 1.19
N LYS A 13 7.07 -21.69 1.36
CA LYS A 13 7.40 -22.85 0.50
C LYS A 13 6.30 -23.92 0.52
N SER A 14 5.74 -24.22 1.69
CA SER A 14 4.64 -25.17 1.81
C SER A 14 3.41 -24.71 1.04
N LEU A 15 3.01 -23.44 1.21
CA LEU A 15 1.86 -22.86 0.51
C LEU A 15 2.06 -22.82 -1.02
N LEU A 16 3.28 -22.53 -1.48
CA LEU A 16 3.61 -22.58 -2.91
C LEU A 16 3.48 -24.00 -3.47
N ALA A 17 3.96 -25.00 -2.74
CA ALA A 17 3.82 -26.40 -3.13
C ALA A 17 2.35 -26.86 -3.15
N GLU A 18 1.56 -26.47 -2.15
CA GLU A 18 0.13 -26.78 -2.04
C GLU A 18 -0.69 -26.10 -3.16
N SER A 19 -0.31 -24.88 -3.56
CA SER A 19 -0.98 -24.14 -4.63
C SER A 19 -0.66 -24.67 -6.04
N GLY A 20 0.33 -25.53 -6.18
CA GLY A 20 0.82 -25.99 -7.48
C GLY A 20 1.56 -24.90 -8.26
N TRP A 21 2.20 -23.95 -7.57
CA TRP A 21 2.95 -22.86 -8.19
C TRP A 21 3.98 -23.38 -9.21
N ASP A 22 3.88 -22.89 -10.44
CA ASP A 22 4.84 -23.21 -11.50
C ASP A 22 6.11 -22.38 -11.37
N GLN A 23 7.17 -22.99 -10.88
CA GLN A 23 8.47 -22.35 -10.66
C GLN A 23 9.17 -21.90 -11.97
N SER A 24 8.68 -22.29 -13.14
CA SER A 24 9.18 -21.78 -14.42
C SER A 24 8.70 -20.37 -14.71
N LYS A 25 7.58 -19.94 -14.13
CA LYS A 25 6.99 -18.61 -14.29
C LYS A 25 7.78 -17.57 -13.53
N SER A 26 7.76 -16.35 -14.08
CA SER A 26 8.29 -15.14 -13.45
C SER A 26 7.17 -14.14 -13.22
N ILE A 27 7.14 -13.50 -12.06
CA ILE A 27 6.22 -12.43 -11.71
C ILE A 27 6.73 -11.12 -12.30
N ARG A 28 5.93 -10.42 -13.08
CA ARG A 28 6.22 -9.06 -13.54
C ARG A 28 5.97 -8.09 -12.39
N PHE A 29 7.07 -7.56 -11.86
CA PHE A 29 7.04 -6.63 -10.72
C PHE A 29 7.33 -5.22 -11.21
N CYS A 30 6.27 -4.43 -11.45
CA CYS A 30 6.33 -3.09 -12.00
C CYS A 30 6.52 -2.04 -10.91
N ILE A 31 7.49 -1.14 -11.09
CA ILE A 31 7.85 -0.10 -10.11
C ILE A 31 8.22 1.22 -10.77
N ASP A 32 8.04 2.33 -10.03
CA ASP A 32 8.54 3.64 -10.47
C ASP A 32 10.07 3.71 -10.42
N SER A 33 10.68 4.11 -11.52
CA SER A 33 12.13 4.33 -11.65
C SER A 33 12.60 5.65 -10.99
N GLY A 34 11.69 6.56 -10.70
CA GLY A 34 12.00 7.88 -10.13
C GLY A 34 12.35 7.86 -8.65
N ASP A 35 12.08 6.77 -7.94
CA ASP A 35 12.39 6.62 -6.51
C ASP A 35 13.35 5.46 -6.27
N SER A 36 14.60 5.78 -5.95
CA SER A 36 15.63 4.78 -5.62
C SER A 36 15.29 3.93 -4.41
N THR A 37 14.46 4.42 -3.48
CA THR A 37 13.99 3.66 -2.32
C THR A 37 13.11 2.50 -2.76
N PHE A 38 12.21 2.74 -3.73
CA PHE A 38 11.38 1.68 -4.31
C PHE A 38 12.22 0.65 -5.06
N VAL A 39 13.16 1.09 -5.88
CA VAL A 39 14.05 0.20 -6.63
C VAL A 39 14.82 -0.72 -5.69
N ASN A 40 15.36 -0.17 -4.60
CA ASN A 40 16.07 -0.96 -3.59
C ASN A 40 15.12 -1.91 -2.84
N ALA A 41 13.95 -1.45 -2.43
CA ALA A 41 12.96 -2.29 -1.76
C ALA A 41 12.49 -3.45 -2.64
N ALA A 42 12.22 -3.19 -3.92
CA ALA A 42 11.84 -4.23 -4.87
C ALA A 42 12.93 -5.29 -5.04
N SER A 43 14.20 -4.88 -5.07
CA SER A 43 15.33 -5.79 -5.14
C SER A 43 15.41 -6.70 -3.91
N VAL A 44 15.16 -6.17 -2.71
CA VAL A 44 15.11 -6.96 -1.47
C VAL A 44 13.93 -7.93 -1.48
N ILE A 45 12.75 -7.48 -1.88
CA ILE A 45 11.55 -8.32 -1.99
C ILE A 45 11.79 -9.45 -2.99
N ALA A 46 12.31 -9.14 -4.17
CA ALA A 46 12.63 -10.15 -5.19
C ALA A 46 13.63 -11.19 -4.70
N ALA A 47 14.64 -10.79 -3.93
CA ALA A 47 15.60 -11.70 -3.32
C ALA A 47 14.94 -12.62 -2.28
N GLN A 48 14.01 -12.10 -1.47
CA GLN A 48 13.24 -12.90 -0.52
C GLN A 48 12.30 -13.88 -1.23
N TRP A 49 11.66 -13.48 -2.31
CA TRP A 49 10.84 -14.35 -3.14
C TRP A 49 11.65 -15.45 -3.80
N ALA A 50 12.83 -15.12 -4.32
CA ALA A 50 13.74 -16.10 -4.91
C ALA A 50 14.16 -17.19 -3.90
N ALA A 51 14.33 -16.83 -2.62
CA ALA A 51 14.68 -17.78 -1.55
C ALA A 51 13.57 -18.82 -1.26
N VAL A 52 12.33 -18.55 -1.68
CA VAL A 52 11.20 -19.49 -1.56
C VAL A 52 10.75 -20.08 -2.90
N GLY A 53 11.42 -19.77 -4.01
CA GLY A 53 11.16 -20.37 -5.33
C GLY A 53 10.29 -19.52 -6.26
N ILE A 54 10.07 -18.24 -5.94
CA ILE A 54 9.37 -17.29 -6.83
C ILE A 54 10.41 -16.45 -7.58
N LYS A 55 10.33 -16.44 -8.90
CA LYS A 55 11.14 -15.53 -9.74
C LYS A 55 10.39 -14.24 -9.96
N ALA A 56 11.07 -13.10 -9.84
CA ALA A 56 10.53 -11.79 -10.15
C ALA A 56 11.33 -11.13 -11.27
N ASP A 57 10.61 -10.59 -12.26
CA ASP A 57 11.14 -9.70 -13.29
C ASP A 57 10.78 -8.27 -12.90
N ILE A 58 11.77 -7.53 -12.36
CA ILE A 58 11.57 -6.15 -11.93
C ILE A 58 11.61 -5.24 -13.15
N GLN A 59 10.46 -4.65 -13.47
CA GLN A 59 10.28 -3.72 -14.58
C GLN A 59 10.21 -2.29 -14.04
N THR A 60 11.27 -1.53 -14.24
CA THR A 60 11.32 -0.12 -13.86
C THR A 60 10.81 0.76 -14.99
N MET A 61 9.90 1.67 -14.70
CA MET A 61 9.31 2.60 -15.68
C MET A 61 9.07 3.96 -15.05
N ASP A 62 8.86 4.99 -15.86
CA ASP A 62 8.45 6.29 -15.35
C ASP A 62 7.02 6.24 -14.79
N ILE A 63 6.67 7.20 -13.93
CA ILE A 63 5.39 7.20 -13.22
C ILE A 63 4.17 7.21 -14.16
N ASN A 64 4.22 7.88 -15.30
CA ASN A 64 3.09 7.93 -16.23
C ASN A 64 2.87 6.58 -16.91
N THR A 65 3.96 5.92 -17.30
CA THR A 65 3.94 4.57 -17.84
C THR A 65 3.44 3.58 -16.79
N LEU A 66 3.89 3.70 -15.54
CA LEU A 66 3.43 2.87 -14.44
C LEU A 66 1.92 3.02 -14.20
N MET A 67 1.40 4.25 -14.20
CA MET A 67 -0.04 4.51 -14.04
C MET A 67 -0.85 3.95 -15.21
N SER A 68 -0.34 4.04 -16.43
CA SER A 68 -0.98 3.45 -17.61
C SER A 68 -1.00 1.92 -17.54
N THR A 69 0.11 1.30 -17.14
CA THR A 69 0.23 -0.14 -16.89
C THR A 69 -0.75 -0.61 -15.81
N ALA A 70 -0.85 0.14 -14.71
CA ALA A 70 -1.80 -0.13 -13.64
C ALA A 70 -3.25 -0.09 -14.11
N SER A 71 -3.61 0.95 -14.87
CA SER A 71 -4.96 1.11 -15.41
C SER A 71 -5.32 0.06 -16.46
N GLY A 72 -4.33 -0.44 -17.19
CA GLY A 72 -4.49 -1.52 -18.15
C GLY A 72 -4.49 -2.92 -17.55
N GLY A 73 -4.14 -3.07 -16.28
CA GLY A 73 -4.01 -4.38 -15.60
C GLY A 73 -2.85 -5.23 -16.11
N ASP A 74 -1.86 -4.63 -16.79
CA ASP A 74 -0.75 -5.36 -17.41
C ASP A 74 0.45 -5.52 -16.45
N PHE A 75 0.20 -6.09 -15.29
CA PHE A 75 1.19 -6.39 -14.25
C PHE A 75 0.75 -7.62 -13.44
N ASP A 76 1.71 -8.26 -12.77
CA ASP A 76 1.39 -9.28 -11.76
C ASP A 76 1.50 -8.70 -10.35
N VAL A 77 2.52 -7.87 -10.12
CA VAL A 77 2.68 -7.06 -8.89
C VAL A 77 3.09 -5.64 -9.27
N LEU A 78 2.49 -4.67 -8.61
CA LEU A 78 2.77 -3.26 -8.80
C LEU A 78 3.07 -2.62 -7.44
N ALA A 79 4.18 -1.88 -7.35
CA ALA A 79 4.51 -1.12 -6.16
C ALA A 79 4.42 0.38 -6.43
N VAL A 80 3.63 1.05 -5.60
CA VAL A 80 3.44 2.49 -5.63
C VAL A 80 3.51 3.07 -4.24
N GLN A 81 3.92 4.33 -4.14
CA GLN A 81 3.71 5.10 -2.92
C GLN A 81 2.26 5.58 -2.89
N TYR A 82 1.58 5.26 -1.82
CA TYR A 82 0.23 5.76 -1.60
C TYR A 82 0.15 6.56 -0.31
N THR A 83 -0.56 7.69 -0.35
CA THR A 83 -0.77 8.55 0.81
C THR A 83 -2.27 8.65 1.08
N TYR A 84 -2.72 8.07 2.18
CA TYR A 84 -4.10 8.20 2.60
C TYR A 84 -4.37 9.59 3.18
N PRO A 85 -5.52 10.21 2.86
CA PRO A 85 -5.94 11.42 3.54
C PRO A 85 -6.18 11.13 5.03
N PRO A 86 -5.80 12.05 5.92
CA PRO A 86 -5.86 11.79 7.38
C PRO A 86 -7.28 11.83 7.96
N VAL A 87 -8.30 12.15 7.17
CA VAL A 87 -9.66 12.42 7.66
C VAL A 87 -10.65 11.30 7.35
N ASP A 88 -10.71 10.86 6.10
CA ASP A 88 -11.65 9.82 5.66
C ASP A 88 -10.98 8.93 4.61
N PRO A 89 -10.66 7.69 4.94
CA PRO A 89 -10.01 6.77 4.01
C PRO A 89 -10.98 6.10 3.02
N TYR A 90 -12.30 6.36 3.12
CA TYR A 90 -13.30 5.61 2.36
C TYR A 90 -13.05 5.61 0.85
N ALA A 91 -12.86 6.79 0.27
CA ALA A 91 -12.68 6.91 -1.18
C ALA A 91 -11.47 6.13 -1.68
N ASP A 92 -10.38 6.17 -0.94
CA ASP A 92 -9.14 5.48 -1.29
C ASP A 92 -9.25 3.96 -1.09
N VAL A 93 -9.88 3.52 0.00
CA VAL A 93 -10.09 2.10 0.27
C VAL A 93 -11.07 1.51 -0.76
N ALA A 94 -12.15 2.21 -1.09
CA ALA A 94 -13.09 1.80 -2.10
C ALA A 94 -12.45 1.73 -3.50
N TRP A 95 -11.60 2.70 -3.83
CA TRP A 95 -10.87 2.70 -5.09
C TRP A 95 -9.84 1.57 -5.20
N LEU A 96 -9.20 1.19 -4.10
CA LEU A 96 -8.22 0.08 -4.08
C LEU A 96 -8.88 -1.30 -4.02
N LEU A 97 -10.01 -1.45 -3.30
CA LEU A 97 -10.55 -2.76 -2.90
C LEU A 97 -12.05 -2.91 -3.21
N GLY A 98 -12.66 -1.95 -3.88
CA GLY A 98 -14.12 -1.85 -4.06
C GLY A 98 -14.70 -2.67 -5.20
N GLY A 99 -14.09 -3.78 -5.59
CA GLY A 99 -14.64 -4.70 -6.57
C GLY A 99 -14.04 -4.58 -7.97
N GLU A 100 -14.77 -5.03 -8.97
CA GLU A 100 -14.38 -4.97 -10.38
C GLU A 100 -14.18 -3.50 -10.80
N GLY A 101 -13.04 -3.17 -11.32
CA GLY A 101 -12.65 -1.80 -11.66
C GLY A 101 -11.86 -1.08 -10.57
N SER A 102 -11.66 -1.69 -9.40
CA SER A 102 -10.63 -1.24 -8.45
C SER A 102 -9.24 -1.52 -9.00
N TRP A 103 -8.25 -0.79 -8.49
CA TRP A 103 -6.87 -0.96 -8.96
C TRP A 103 -6.32 -2.37 -8.78
N THR A 104 -6.71 -3.04 -7.70
CA THR A 104 -6.28 -4.40 -7.43
C THR A 104 -7.11 -5.46 -8.17
N GLY A 105 -8.27 -5.09 -8.73
CA GLY A 105 -9.26 -6.03 -9.27
C GLY A 105 -9.81 -6.99 -8.21
N TYR A 106 -9.62 -6.67 -6.94
CA TYR A 106 -10.05 -7.52 -5.83
C TYR A 106 -11.56 -7.49 -5.67
N THR A 107 -12.19 -8.64 -5.79
CA THR A 107 -13.64 -8.82 -5.68
C THR A 107 -13.95 -9.78 -4.54
N ARG A 108 -14.64 -9.27 -3.52
CA ARG A 108 -15.20 -10.04 -2.40
C ARG A 108 -16.53 -9.43 -1.99
N PRO A 109 -17.64 -10.17 -2.10
CA PRO A 109 -18.96 -9.65 -1.78
C PRO A 109 -19.06 -9.03 -0.39
N GLU A 110 -18.39 -9.63 0.61
CA GLU A 110 -18.39 -9.11 1.99
C GLU A 110 -17.66 -7.76 2.11
N VAL A 111 -16.60 -7.54 1.31
CA VAL A 111 -15.85 -6.28 1.29
C VAL A 111 -16.66 -5.21 0.57
N GLU A 112 -17.26 -5.54 -0.57
CA GLU A 112 -18.08 -4.62 -1.37
C GLU A 112 -19.32 -4.18 -0.58
N GLU A 113 -19.99 -5.11 0.11
CA GLU A 113 -21.10 -4.80 0.99
C GLU A 113 -20.67 -3.93 2.19
N ALA A 114 -19.55 -4.26 2.83
CA ALA A 114 -19.02 -3.47 3.94
C ALA A 114 -18.71 -2.04 3.50
N LEU A 115 -18.00 -1.85 2.37
CA LEU A 115 -17.67 -0.53 1.84
C LEU A 115 -18.93 0.26 1.42
N SER A 116 -19.91 -0.40 0.82
CA SER A 116 -21.20 0.24 0.50
C SER A 116 -21.90 0.76 1.76
N ASN A 117 -21.86 0.00 2.85
CA ASN A 117 -22.43 0.41 4.14
C ASN A 117 -21.60 1.49 4.85
N VAL A 118 -20.27 1.53 4.67
CA VAL A 118 -19.42 2.62 5.16
C VAL A 118 -19.87 3.95 4.57
N ALA A 119 -20.18 4.00 3.27
CA ALA A 119 -20.67 5.21 2.61
C ALA A 119 -21.99 5.74 3.19
N LEU A 120 -22.77 4.92 3.88
CA LEU A 120 -24.11 5.25 4.36
C LEU A 120 -24.17 5.58 5.85
N THR A 121 -23.06 5.55 6.59
CA THR A 121 -23.05 5.78 8.03
C THR A 121 -21.95 6.73 8.49
N ASN A 122 -22.27 7.52 9.53
CA ASN A 122 -21.29 8.32 10.27
C ASN A 122 -21.10 7.81 11.71
N ASP A 123 -21.75 6.68 12.06
CA ASP A 123 -21.58 6.06 13.38
C ASP A 123 -20.20 5.42 13.50
N LYS A 124 -19.43 5.86 14.49
CA LYS A 124 -18.04 5.44 14.66
C LYS A 124 -17.87 3.96 15.01
N ASP A 125 -18.79 3.41 15.77
CA ASP A 125 -18.72 2.00 16.17
C ASP A 125 -19.10 1.12 14.97
N LYS A 126 -20.09 1.55 14.19
CA LYS A 126 -20.46 0.88 12.95
C LYS A 126 -19.36 0.97 11.89
N LEU A 127 -18.72 2.11 11.72
CA LEU A 127 -17.57 2.27 10.84
C LEU A 127 -16.41 1.34 11.24
N LYS A 128 -16.13 1.23 12.54
CA LYS A 128 -15.09 0.33 13.04
C LYS A 128 -15.41 -1.14 12.77
N GLU A 129 -16.67 -1.54 12.90
CA GLU A 129 -17.13 -2.90 12.56
C GLU A 129 -16.94 -3.18 11.07
N LEU A 130 -17.41 -2.28 10.20
CA LEU A 130 -17.38 -2.43 8.76
C LEU A 130 -15.93 -2.45 8.22
N TYR A 131 -15.09 -1.51 8.63
CA TYR A 131 -13.66 -1.55 8.27
C TYR A 131 -12.96 -2.78 8.84
N GLY A 132 -13.40 -3.30 10.00
CA GLY A 132 -12.90 -4.55 10.54
C GLY A 132 -13.20 -5.78 9.69
N ILE A 133 -14.30 -5.76 8.89
CA ILE A 133 -14.57 -6.80 7.88
C ILE A 133 -13.56 -6.68 6.75
N VAL A 134 -13.38 -5.46 6.20
CA VAL A 134 -12.42 -5.20 5.13
C VAL A 134 -11.01 -5.63 5.54
N ASP A 135 -10.54 -5.20 6.71
CA ASP A 135 -9.21 -5.53 7.23
C ASP A 135 -8.97 -7.05 7.33
N ARG A 136 -9.95 -7.79 7.86
CA ARG A 136 -9.82 -9.26 7.96
C ARG A 136 -9.71 -9.91 6.59
N LYS A 137 -10.54 -9.48 5.63
CA LYS A 137 -10.52 -10.07 4.28
C LYS A 137 -9.25 -9.74 3.53
N VAL A 138 -8.73 -8.52 3.66
CA VAL A 138 -7.43 -8.13 3.10
C VAL A 138 -6.29 -8.95 3.71
N GLN A 139 -6.35 -9.29 5.01
CA GLN A 139 -5.34 -10.14 5.63
C GLN A 139 -5.45 -11.62 5.22
N GLU A 140 -6.66 -12.11 4.98
CA GLU A 140 -6.90 -13.49 4.52
C GLU A 140 -6.40 -13.70 3.08
N ASP A 141 -6.73 -12.76 2.19
CA ASP A 141 -6.53 -12.91 0.74
C ASP A 141 -5.27 -12.19 0.21
N VAL A 142 -4.74 -11.24 0.97
CA VAL A 142 -3.53 -10.45 0.66
C VAL A 142 -3.54 -9.82 -0.75
N PRO A 143 -4.61 -9.12 -1.18
CA PRO A 143 -4.63 -8.44 -2.49
C PRO A 143 -3.61 -7.31 -2.55
N MET A 144 -3.22 -6.78 -1.41
CA MET A 144 -2.19 -5.76 -1.26
C MET A 144 -1.51 -5.87 0.11
N PHE A 145 -0.28 -5.40 0.21
CA PHE A 145 0.42 -5.29 1.49
C PHE A 145 1.26 -4.00 1.55
N SER A 146 1.41 -3.46 2.74
CA SER A 146 2.31 -2.33 2.99
C SER A 146 3.71 -2.85 3.30
N ALA A 147 4.65 -2.65 2.40
CA ALA A 147 6.04 -3.07 2.61
C ALA A 147 6.73 -2.22 3.70
N TYR A 148 6.45 -0.91 3.73
CA TYR A 148 6.95 0.01 4.76
C TYR A 148 6.15 1.32 4.75
N ILE A 149 6.26 2.07 5.84
CA ILE A 149 5.66 3.40 5.96
C ILE A 149 6.78 4.44 5.91
N ILE A 150 6.68 5.36 4.95
CA ILE A 150 7.62 6.46 4.82
C ILE A 150 7.36 7.48 5.93
N ARG A 151 8.41 7.82 6.67
CA ARG A 151 8.37 8.92 7.62
C ARG A 151 8.89 10.19 6.96
N THR A 152 8.04 11.18 6.80
CA THR A 152 8.47 12.50 6.37
C THR A 152 9.22 13.18 7.49
N MET A 153 10.45 13.60 7.21
CA MET A 153 11.28 14.36 8.12
C MET A 153 11.44 15.78 7.60
N ALA A 154 11.41 16.74 8.51
CA ALA A 154 11.70 18.12 8.20
C ALA A 154 12.82 18.63 9.12
N ALA A 155 13.72 19.41 8.56
CA ALA A 155 14.76 20.11 9.30
C ALA A 155 14.53 21.62 9.16
N ALA A 156 14.53 22.32 10.29
CA ALA A 156 14.44 23.76 10.32
C ALA A 156 15.66 24.35 11.02
N ASN A 157 16.11 25.54 10.57
CA ASN A 157 17.12 26.27 11.30
C ASN A 157 16.59 26.63 12.68
N LYS A 158 17.43 26.54 13.72
CA LYS A 158 17.04 26.84 15.11
C LYS A 158 16.56 28.28 15.33
N ARG A 159 16.87 29.18 14.40
CA ARG A 159 16.34 30.57 14.40
C ARG A 159 14.87 30.64 13.96
N LEU A 160 14.36 29.60 13.27
CA LEU A 160 12.97 29.55 12.86
C LEU A 160 12.15 28.89 13.98
N THR A 161 11.26 29.66 14.58
CA THR A 161 10.37 29.23 15.67
C THR A 161 8.95 29.05 15.17
N GLY A 162 8.08 28.41 15.95
CA GLY A 162 6.68 28.19 15.58
C GLY A 162 6.43 27.05 14.58
N VAL A 163 7.49 26.37 14.12
CA VAL A 163 7.35 25.23 13.18
C VAL A 163 6.72 24.05 13.91
N LYS A 164 5.57 23.60 13.43
CA LYS A 164 4.87 22.41 13.95
C LYS A 164 4.66 21.41 12.84
N PRO A 165 5.18 20.16 12.96
CA PRO A 165 4.86 19.09 12.03
C PRO A 165 3.33 18.85 12.02
N SER A 166 2.79 18.67 10.84
CA SER A 166 1.36 18.39 10.65
C SER A 166 1.19 17.25 9.65
N VAL A 167 0.14 16.46 9.82
CA VAL A 167 -0.26 15.42 8.86
C VAL A 167 -0.63 16.01 7.49
N TYR A 168 -0.94 17.29 7.43
CA TYR A 168 -1.24 18.01 6.17
C TYR A 168 -0.01 18.61 5.50
N GLY A 169 1.17 18.35 6.04
CA GLY A 169 2.41 18.81 5.50
C GLY A 169 3.16 19.78 6.40
N PHE A 170 4.35 20.11 5.96
CA PHE A 170 5.33 20.86 6.73
C PHE A 170 5.01 22.38 6.74
N LEU A 171 4.40 22.89 5.67
CA LEU A 171 4.11 24.31 5.52
C LEU A 171 2.78 24.76 6.16
N ASN A 172 2.08 23.86 6.85
CA ASN A 172 0.89 24.25 7.60
C ASN A 172 1.25 25.15 8.77
N HIS A 173 0.43 26.18 8.98
CA HIS A 173 0.61 27.15 10.03
C HIS A 173 1.86 28.02 9.87
N VAL A 174 2.27 28.33 8.62
CA VAL A 174 3.38 29.26 8.34
C VAL A 174 3.15 30.66 8.92
N GLU A 175 1.91 31.04 9.15
CA GLU A 175 1.52 32.27 9.84
C GLU A 175 1.97 32.33 11.31
N GLN A 176 2.35 31.19 11.89
CA GLN A 176 2.88 31.09 13.25
C GLN A 176 4.42 31.08 13.31
N TRP A 177 5.05 31.10 12.14
CA TRP A 177 6.50 31.05 12.07
C TRP A 177 7.09 32.42 12.35
N ASP A 178 8.18 32.44 13.10
CA ASP A 178 8.93 33.65 13.40
C ASP A 178 10.44 33.37 13.32
N VAL A 179 11.21 34.39 13.00
CA VAL A 179 12.67 34.30 12.88
C VAL A 179 13.31 35.07 14.04
N SER A 180 13.89 34.36 14.98
CA SER A 180 14.69 34.97 16.06
C SER A 180 15.92 35.65 15.48
N GLN A 181 16.15 36.89 15.90
CA GLN A 181 17.36 37.65 15.55
C GLN A 181 18.63 37.04 16.13
#